data_09648c7fe30ceeab2ab1cbb67444eec2
#
_entry.id   09648c7fe30ceeab2ab1cbb67444eec2
#
_cell.length_a   1.000
_cell.length_b   1.000
_cell.length_c   1.000
_cell.angle_alpha   90.00
_cell.angle_beta   90.00
_cell.angle_gamma   90.00
#
_symmetry.space_group_name_H-M   'P 1'
#
loop_
_entity.id
_entity.type
_entity.pdbx_description
1 polymer ?
#
loop_
_entity_poly.entity_id
_entity_poly.type
_entity_poly.pdbx_seq_one_letter_code
_entity_poly.pdbx_strand_id
1 'polypeptide(L)'
;MTMKSRKYDVAAYIWPAYCQNERTDMFWPDGKGEWQSVMSAEAKFPGHSWPRRPIWGYVDEADPATMEMEIDEAVRHGVNVFIYDWYWYDHRPFLENCLNNGFLQAKNREKMQFYLMWANHDAVTLWDKRIADRDETVIWQGAQDRHEFEIIACRITERYFRQPNYYRIDGKPVFCIYDLDNLIRGLGGVGATREALDWWRAEVQRAGFPGLHLQCILRNHREYNVTGVAGDNIGVQQEVVEALGFDSVTHYQYCHIMDIGDYGRMIEAMHQEREKLEHAYSIPYFPHVSIGWDNNPRFHQLRTDITEGNTPEAFGEALLSARAYLDRHPEIPPLVTINSWNEWTETSYLEPDDRYGYGYLEAVKKVFCGE
;
A
#
# COMPACT_ATOMS: atom_id res chain seq x y z
N MET A 1 14.73 -27.15 10.36
CA MET A 1 15.60 -25.99 10.16
C MET A 1 15.01 -24.86 10.97
N THR A 2 15.68 -24.44 12.04
CA THR A 2 15.30 -23.24 12.79
C THR A 2 15.44 -22.04 11.86
N MET A 3 14.33 -21.37 11.52
CA MET A 3 14.38 -20.08 10.83
C MET A 3 15.30 -19.15 11.66
N LYS A 4 16.39 -18.66 11.07
CA LYS A 4 17.15 -17.57 11.66
C LYS A 4 16.15 -16.43 11.91
N SER A 5 16.09 -15.90 13.12
CA SER A 5 15.27 -14.74 13.46
C SER A 5 15.56 -13.65 12.40
N ARG A 6 14.56 -13.30 11.62
CA ARG A 6 14.64 -12.20 10.64
C ARG A 6 14.89 -10.92 11.43
N LYS A 7 15.87 -10.13 11.00
CA LYS A 7 16.19 -8.88 11.70
C LYS A 7 15.17 -7.77 11.34
N TYR A 8 14.62 -7.80 10.12
CA TYR A 8 13.66 -6.80 9.62
C TYR A 8 12.48 -7.47 8.90
N ASP A 9 11.32 -6.85 9.02
CA ASP A 9 10.14 -7.12 8.21
C ASP A 9 10.09 -6.07 7.11
N VAL A 10 10.39 -6.48 5.87
CA VAL A 10 10.40 -5.62 4.69
C VAL A 10 9.11 -5.87 3.93
N ALA A 11 8.19 -4.92 4.00
CA ALA A 11 6.84 -5.04 3.47
C ALA A 11 6.66 -4.19 2.20
N ALA A 12 6.24 -4.80 1.11
CA ALA A 12 5.94 -4.11 -0.14
C ALA A 12 4.43 -4.08 -0.41
N TYR A 13 3.90 -2.92 -0.80
CA TYR A 13 2.51 -2.78 -1.23
C TYR A 13 2.29 -3.52 -2.56
N ILE A 14 1.16 -4.21 -2.67
CA ILE A 14 0.69 -4.90 -3.87
C ILE A 14 -0.53 -4.18 -4.42
N TRP A 15 -0.43 -3.63 -5.61
CA TRP A 15 -1.55 -3.20 -6.41
C TRP A 15 -2.13 -4.40 -7.17
N PRO A 16 -3.31 -4.93 -6.80
CA PRO A 16 -3.77 -6.24 -7.27
C PRO A 16 -4.56 -6.18 -8.60
N ALA A 17 -4.19 -5.29 -9.51
CA ALA A 17 -4.94 -5.05 -10.75
C ALA A 17 -4.32 -5.69 -12.00
N TYR A 18 -3.22 -6.44 -11.88
CA TYR A 18 -2.55 -7.10 -13.02
C TYR A 18 -3.11 -8.49 -13.31
N CYS A 19 -4.42 -8.62 -13.18
CA CYS A 19 -5.19 -9.81 -13.52
C CYS A 19 -6.64 -9.41 -13.84
N GLN A 20 -7.38 -10.29 -14.48
CA GLN A 20 -8.81 -10.06 -14.68
C GLN A 20 -9.57 -10.30 -13.37
N ASN A 21 -10.47 -9.40 -13.05
CA ASN A 21 -11.41 -9.50 -11.93
C ASN A 21 -12.83 -9.18 -12.42
N GLU A 22 -13.80 -9.50 -11.58
CA GLU A 22 -15.17 -9.03 -11.80
C GLU A 22 -15.20 -7.49 -11.81
N ARG A 23 -15.88 -6.90 -12.75
CA ARG A 23 -16.04 -5.45 -12.97
C ARG A 23 -14.81 -4.69 -13.47
N THR A 24 -13.65 -5.34 -13.67
CA THR A 24 -12.44 -4.64 -14.18
C THR A 24 -12.56 -4.23 -15.64
N ASP A 25 -13.42 -4.89 -16.44
CA ASP A 25 -13.62 -4.57 -17.85
C ASP A 25 -14.14 -3.14 -18.10
N MET A 26 -14.72 -2.52 -17.07
CA MET A 26 -15.12 -1.12 -17.15
C MET A 26 -13.93 -0.15 -17.22
N PHE A 27 -12.80 -0.51 -16.60
CA PHE A 27 -11.56 0.26 -16.60
C PHE A 27 -10.58 -0.27 -17.66
N TRP A 28 -10.46 -1.60 -17.75
CA TRP A 28 -9.47 -2.31 -18.58
C TRP A 28 -10.15 -3.42 -19.41
N PRO A 29 -10.82 -3.04 -20.52
CA PRO A 29 -11.67 -3.97 -21.29
C PRO A 29 -10.91 -5.06 -22.05
N ASP A 30 -9.57 -5.01 -22.13
CA ASP A 30 -8.78 -6.03 -22.85
C ASP A 30 -8.61 -7.34 -22.03
N GLY A 31 -9.19 -7.41 -20.82
CA GLY A 31 -9.16 -8.61 -19.98
C GLY A 31 -7.81 -8.93 -19.35
N LYS A 32 -6.90 -7.95 -19.29
CA LYS A 32 -5.54 -8.09 -18.72
C LYS A 32 -5.32 -7.23 -17.47
N GLY A 33 -6.39 -6.67 -16.91
CA GLY A 33 -6.26 -5.70 -15.85
C GLY A 33 -5.46 -4.47 -16.30
N GLU A 34 -4.78 -3.82 -15.38
CA GLU A 34 -4.06 -2.58 -15.67
C GLU A 34 -2.81 -2.77 -16.56
N TRP A 35 -2.38 -4.00 -16.88
CA TRP A 35 -1.37 -4.23 -17.93
C TRP A 35 -1.74 -3.52 -19.24
N GLN A 36 -3.04 -3.34 -19.53
CA GLN A 36 -3.50 -2.57 -20.68
C GLN A 36 -2.94 -1.16 -20.70
N SER A 37 -2.90 -0.48 -19.56
CA SER A 37 -2.36 0.89 -19.42
C SER A 37 -0.83 0.90 -19.56
N VAL A 38 -0.14 -0.08 -18.97
CA VAL A 38 1.32 -0.23 -19.07
C VAL A 38 1.75 -0.51 -20.51
N MET A 39 1.10 -1.48 -21.18
CA MET A 39 1.40 -1.87 -22.57
C MET A 39 1.19 -0.73 -23.57
N SER A 40 0.24 0.17 -23.28
CA SER A 40 -0.09 1.32 -24.13
C SER A 40 0.62 2.61 -23.72
N ALA A 41 1.54 2.53 -22.74
CA ALA A 41 2.29 3.70 -22.28
C ALA A 41 3.34 4.13 -23.32
N GLU A 42 3.44 5.44 -23.52
CA GLU A 42 4.34 6.07 -24.50
C GLU A 42 5.19 7.15 -23.83
N ALA A 43 6.34 7.44 -24.44
CA ALA A 43 7.17 8.58 -24.04
C ALA A 43 6.38 9.89 -24.28
N LYS A 44 6.30 10.74 -23.29
CA LYS A 44 5.60 12.04 -23.36
C LYS A 44 6.50 13.17 -23.83
N PHE A 45 7.82 13.02 -23.70
CA PHE A 45 8.83 14.01 -24.09
C PHE A 45 10.16 13.31 -24.38
N PRO A 46 11.10 13.94 -25.08
CA PRO A 46 12.45 13.39 -25.30
C PRO A 46 13.17 13.14 -23.97
N GLY A 47 13.61 11.90 -23.75
CA GLY A 47 14.26 11.47 -22.49
C GLY A 47 13.30 10.97 -21.40
N HIS A 48 11.98 10.94 -21.66
CA HIS A 48 11.04 10.31 -20.75
C HIS A 48 11.38 8.83 -20.53
N SER A 49 11.27 8.36 -19.29
CA SER A 49 11.66 6.99 -18.91
C SER A 49 10.69 5.89 -19.36
N TRP A 50 9.67 6.21 -20.13
CA TRP A 50 8.69 5.29 -20.70
C TRP A 50 8.86 5.13 -22.21
N PRO A 51 8.47 3.99 -22.82
CA PRO A 51 7.85 2.80 -22.19
C PRO A 51 8.87 1.98 -21.38
N ARG A 52 8.38 1.27 -20.33
CA ARG A 52 9.12 0.26 -19.56
C ARG A 52 8.47 -1.10 -19.73
N ARG A 53 9.26 -2.16 -19.67
CA ARG A 53 8.77 -3.52 -19.90
C ARG A 53 9.19 -4.44 -18.78
N PRO A 54 8.23 -5.21 -18.21
CA PRO A 54 8.57 -6.21 -17.20
C PRO A 54 9.43 -7.32 -17.82
N ILE A 55 10.52 -7.70 -17.15
CA ILE A 55 11.38 -8.82 -17.58
C ILE A 55 10.62 -10.13 -17.56
N TRP A 56 9.73 -10.30 -16.58
CA TRP A 56 8.89 -11.50 -16.47
C TRP A 56 7.74 -11.54 -17.50
N GLY A 57 7.56 -10.49 -18.28
CA GLY A 57 6.42 -10.29 -19.17
C GLY A 57 5.19 -9.78 -18.41
N TYR A 58 4.10 -9.61 -19.13
CA TYR A 58 2.82 -9.16 -18.59
C TYR A 58 2.06 -10.36 -18.01
N VAL A 59 2.51 -10.82 -16.85
CA VAL A 59 2.02 -12.04 -16.19
C VAL A 59 0.65 -11.83 -15.56
N ASP A 60 -0.11 -12.92 -15.40
CA ASP A 60 -1.39 -12.90 -14.69
C ASP A 60 -1.15 -13.21 -13.21
N GLU A 61 -1.30 -12.21 -12.34
CA GLU A 61 -1.11 -12.36 -10.90
C GLU A 61 -2.22 -13.17 -10.20
N ALA A 62 -3.30 -13.51 -10.90
CA ALA A 62 -4.27 -14.49 -10.40
C ALA A 62 -3.83 -15.95 -10.64
N ASP A 63 -2.74 -16.18 -11.39
CA ASP A 63 -2.17 -17.52 -11.55
C ASP A 63 -1.26 -17.85 -10.35
N PRO A 64 -1.51 -18.95 -9.62
CA PRO A 64 -0.64 -19.40 -8.54
C PRO A 64 0.82 -19.60 -8.94
N ALA A 65 1.10 -19.99 -10.18
CA ALA A 65 2.48 -20.19 -10.65
C ALA A 65 3.22 -18.84 -10.81
N THR A 66 2.53 -17.80 -11.21
CA THR A 66 3.06 -16.43 -11.21
C THR A 66 3.42 -16.01 -9.79
N MET A 67 2.49 -16.15 -8.84
CA MET A 67 2.73 -15.82 -7.45
C MET A 67 3.83 -16.68 -6.80
N GLU A 68 3.97 -17.95 -7.19
CA GLU A 68 5.09 -18.80 -6.73
C GLU A 68 6.45 -18.18 -7.15
N MET A 69 6.56 -17.70 -8.38
CA MET A 69 7.75 -17.04 -8.90
C MET A 69 8.03 -15.72 -8.16
N GLU A 70 7.02 -14.87 -8.02
CA GLU A 70 7.14 -13.57 -7.36
C GLU A 70 7.52 -13.71 -5.88
N ILE A 71 6.90 -14.64 -5.15
CA ILE A 71 7.27 -14.95 -3.76
C ILE A 71 8.71 -15.39 -3.66
N ASP A 72 9.18 -16.28 -4.55
CA ASP A 72 10.57 -16.75 -4.51
C ASP A 72 11.57 -15.63 -4.80
N GLU A 73 11.27 -14.74 -5.75
CA GLU A 73 12.12 -13.59 -6.04
C GLU A 73 12.08 -12.53 -4.93
N ALA A 74 10.92 -12.23 -4.37
CA ALA A 74 10.77 -11.32 -3.25
C ALA A 74 11.60 -11.78 -2.03
N VAL A 75 11.43 -13.04 -1.63
CA VAL A 75 12.14 -13.63 -0.49
C VAL A 75 13.66 -13.70 -0.73
N ARG A 76 14.08 -14.02 -1.95
CA ARG A 76 15.51 -14.05 -2.34
C ARG A 76 16.16 -12.68 -2.16
N HIS A 77 15.41 -11.61 -2.33
CA HIS A 77 15.88 -10.23 -2.23
C HIS A 77 15.54 -9.55 -0.91
N GLY A 78 14.98 -10.28 0.06
CA GLY A 78 14.76 -9.77 1.40
C GLY A 78 13.40 -9.15 1.66
N VAL A 79 12.52 -9.04 0.67
CA VAL A 79 11.09 -8.72 0.87
C VAL A 79 10.40 -9.93 1.47
N ASN A 80 9.71 -9.79 2.58
CA ASN A 80 9.15 -10.91 3.31
C ASN A 80 7.71 -10.70 3.80
N VAL A 81 7.12 -9.55 3.49
CA VAL A 81 5.72 -9.23 3.74
C VAL A 81 5.12 -8.55 2.50
N PHE A 82 3.95 -8.99 2.06
CA PHE A 82 3.16 -8.27 1.08
C PHE A 82 2.00 -7.54 1.75
N ILE A 83 1.77 -6.27 1.37
CA ILE A 83 0.65 -5.46 1.83
C ILE A 83 -0.32 -5.35 0.67
N TYR A 84 -1.42 -6.10 0.71
CA TYR A 84 -2.39 -6.06 -0.37
C TYR A 84 -3.30 -4.86 -0.25
N ASP A 85 -3.37 -4.02 -1.28
CA ASP A 85 -4.39 -3.03 -1.45
C ASP A 85 -5.72 -3.76 -1.61
N TRP A 86 -6.59 -3.60 -0.63
CA TRP A 86 -7.88 -4.28 -0.60
C TRP A 86 -9.02 -3.29 -0.72
N TYR A 87 -10.01 -3.61 -1.55
CA TYR A 87 -11.07 -2.69 -1.94
C TYR A 87 -12.45 -3.26 -1.65
N TRP A 88 -13.37 -2.36 -1.30
CA TRP A 88 -14.79 -2.66 -1.13
C TRP A 88 -15.64 -1.56 -1.73
N TYR A 89 -16.38 -1.88 -2.78
CA TYR A 89 -17.22 -0.94 -3.49
C TYR A 89 -18.55 -1.58 -3.86
N ASP A 90 -19.64 -0.82 -3.74
CA ASP A 90 -20.97 -1.28 -4.16
C ASP A 90 -21.33 -2.63 -3.51
N HIS A 91 -21.21 -2.68 -2.16
CA HIS A 91 -21.55 -3.81 -1.29
C HIS A 91 -20.78 -5.11 -1.56
N ARG A 92 -19.62 -5.07 -2.18
CA ARG A 92 -18.81 -6.25 -2.49
C ARG A 92 -17.31 -5.93 -2.68
N PRO A 93 -16.43 -6.95 -2.52
CA PRO A 93 -15.01 -6.75 -2.73
C PRO A 93 -14.69 -6.44 -4.21
N PHE A 94 -13.56 -5.78 -4.42
CA PHE A 94 -13.02 -5.49 -5.74
C PHE A 94 -11.54 -5.84 -5.76
N LEU A 95 -11.01 -6.33 -6.89
CA LEU A 95 -9.61 -6.72 -7.11
C LEU A 95 -9.08 -7.82 -6.16
N GLU A 96 -9.90 -8.78 -5.73
CA GLU A 96 -9.43 -9.86 -4.84
C GLU A 96 -8.77 -11.06 -5.57
N ASN A 97 -8.77 -11.16 -6.90
CA ASN A 97 -8.30 -12.35 -7.60
C ASN A 97 -6.79 -12.58 -7.44
N CYS A 98 -5.96 -11.54 -7.50
CA CYS A 98 -4.54 -11.63 -7.23
C CYS A 98 -4.27 -12.29 -5.86
N LEU A 99 -4.91 -11.81 -4.80
CA LEU A 99 -4.78 -12.39 -3.46
C LEU A 99 -5.40 -13.79 -3.35
N ASN A 100 -6.66 -13.97 -3.78
CA ASN A 100 -7.42 -15.17 -3.47
C ASN A 100 -7.10 -16.35 -4.39
N ASN A 101 -6.86 -16.10 -5.67
CA ASN A 101 -6.61 -17.12 -6.67
C ASN A 101 -5.10 -17.29 -6.94
N GLY A 102 -4.32 -16.20 -6.93
CA GLY A 102 -2.88 -16.24 -7.07
C GLY A 102 -2.18 -16.58 -5.74
N PHE A 103 -2.00 -15.58 -4.88
CA PHE A 103 -1.16 -15.68 -3.68
C PHE A 103 -1.59 -16.78 -2.70
N LEU A 104 -2.86 -16.82 -2.30
CA LEU A 104 -3.35 -17.79 -1.33
C LEU A 104 -3.40 -19.24 -1.88
N GLN A 105 -3.24 -19.44 -3.18
CA GLN A 105 -3.15 -20.77 -3.82
C GLN A 105 -1.70 -21.14 -4.17
N ALA A 106 -0.74 -20.21 -4.07
CA ALA A 106 0.67 -20.50 -4.32
C ALA A 106 1.22 -21.54 -3.33
N LYS A 107 1.98 -22.54 -3.83
CA LYS A 107 2.50 -23.64 -3.03
C LYS A 107 3.56 -23.20 -2.01
N ASN A 108 4.23 -22.11 -2.32
CA ASN A 108 5.30 -21.54 -1.48
C ASN A 108 4.86 -20.33 -0.64
N ARG A 109 3.55 -20.04 -0.57
CA ARG A 109 2.98 -18.88 0.17
C ARG A 109 3.43 -18.79 1.63
N GLU A 110 3.79 -19.92 2.23
CA GLU A 110 4.27 -19.95 3.62
C GLU A 110 5.62 -19.24 3.82
N LYS A 111 6.36 -18.99 2.74
CA LYS A 111 7.62 -18.21 2.77
C LYS A 111 7.38 -16.72 2.94
N MET A 112 6.16 -16.23 2.60
CA MET A 112 5.78 -14.83 2.55
C MET A 112 4.62 -14.58 3.52
N GLN A 113 4.77 -13.58 4.38
CA GLN A 113 3.64 -13.07 5.17
C GLN A 113 2.87 -12.03 4.37
N PHE A 114 1.62 -11.76 4.77
CA PHE A 114 0.84 -10.70 4.16
C PHE A 114 -0.12 -10.07 5.16
N TYR A 115 -0.50 -8.82 4.89
CA TYR A 115 -1.64 -8.19 5.52
C TYR A 115 -2.37 -7.29 4.53
N LEU A 116 -3.53 -6.80 4.94
CA LEU A 116 -4.39 -5.99 4.09
C LEU A 116 -4.31 -4.52 4.48
N MET A 117 -4.27 -3.68 3.47
CA MET A 117 -4.59 -2.26 3.58
C MET A 117 -5.93 -2.02 2.90
N TRP A 118 -6.93 -1.58 3.66
CA TRP A 118 -8.18 -1.15 3.05
C TRP A 118 -7.97 0.20 2.36
N ALA A 119 -7.86 0.14 1.04
CA ALA A 119 -7.74 1.30 0.16
C ALA A 119 -9.14 1.90 -0.07
N ASN A 120 -9.69 2.47 0.98
CA ASN A 120 -11.06 2.97 1.07
C ASN A 120 -11.25 4.38 0.49
N HIS A 121 -10.42 4.77 -0.49
CA HIS A 121 -10.67 5.97 -1.30
C HIS A 121 -11.78 5.74 -2.33
N ASP A 122 -12.33 6.80 -2.87
CA ASP A 122 -13.32 6.69 -3.94
C ASP A 122 -12.69 6.11 -5.21
N ALA A 123 -13.39 5.20 -5.89
CA ALA A 123 -12.99 4.75 -7.23
C ALA A 123 -13.42 5.80 -8.24
N VAL A 124 -12.46 6.28 -9.02
CA VAL A 124 -12.65 7.39 -9.94
C VAL A 124 -12.25 7.01 -11.37
N THR A 125 -12.57 7.86 -12.32
CA THR A 125 -12.26 7.69 -13.76
C THR A 125 -10.77 7.61 -14.07
N LEU A 126 -9.87 7.88 -13.13
CA LEU A 126 -8.41 7.83 -13.26
C LEU A 126 -7.89 6.45 -13.74
N TRP A 127 -8.55 5.36 -13.36
CA TRP A 127 -8.14 4.01 -13.78
C TRP A 127 -8.47 3.68 -15.24
N ASP A 128 -9.37 4.45 -15.88
CA ASP A 128 -9.71 4.29 -17.28
C ASP A 128 -8.96 5.30 -18.16
N LYS A 129 -7.84 4.88 -18.74
CA LYS A 129 -7.01 5.73 -19.62
C LYS A 129 -7.80 6.41 -20.75
N ARG A 130 -8.92 5.82 -21.21
CA ARG A 130 -9.75 6.40 -22.27
C ARG A 130 -10.40 7.72 -21.86
N ILE A 131 -10.54 7.96 -20.57
CA ILE A 131 -11.23 9.12 -20.00
C ILE A 131 -10.47 9.79 -18.85
N ALA A 132 -9.31 9.28 -18.46
CA ALA A 132 -8.50 9.78 -17.32
C ALA A 132 -8.09 11.27 -17.46
N ASP A 133 -7.96 11.78 -18.67
CA ASP A 133 -7.62 13.20 -18.93
C ASP A 133 -8.83 14.16 -18.79
N ARG A 134 -10.02 13.63 -18.50
CA ARG A 134 -11.22 14.44 -18.25
C ARG A 134 -11.30 14.79 -16.76
N ASP A 135 -12.32 15.59 -16.41
CA ASP A 135 -12.63 15.87 -15.02
C ASP A 135 -12.86 14.56 -14.25
N GLU A 136 -12.22 14.46 -13.09
CA GLU A 136 -12.33 13.29 -12.24
C GLU A 136 -13.78 13.10 -11.77
N THR A 137 -14.31 11.92 -12.02
CA THR A 137 -15.67 11.56 -11.62
C THR A 137 -15.64 10.32 -10.76
N VAL A 138 -16.33 10.38 -9.62
CA VAL A 138 -16.50 9.23 -8.72
C VAL A 138 -17.42 8.20 -9.37
N ILE A 139 -16.92 6.96 -9.49
CA ILE A 139 -17.65 5.80 -10.00
C ILE A 139 -18.28 5.03 -8.82
N TRP A 140 -17.48 4.76 -7.78
CA TRP A 140 -17.92 4.14 -6.55
C TRP A 140 -17.33 4.87 -5.35
N GLN A 141 -18.15 5.06 -4.33
CA GLN A 141 -17.71 5.68 -3.08
C GLN A 141 -16.93 4.70 -2.22
N GLY A 142 -15.81 5.15 -1.67
CA GLY A 142 -14.99 4.39 -0.71
C GLY A 142 -15.52 4.45 0.72
N ALA A 143 -16.26 5.52 1.06
CA ALA A 143 -16.90 5.66 2.37
C ALA A 143 -18.01 4.63 2.54
N GLN A 144 -17.97 3.88 3.64
CA GLN A 144 -18.95 2.84 3.96
C GLN A 144 -19.64 3.16 5.29
N ASP A 145 -20.93 2.88 5.37
CA ASP A 145 -21.67 3.06 6.61
C ASP A 145 -21.35 1.98 7.66
N ARG A 146 -21.92 2.10 8.84
CA ARG A 146 -21.69 1.16 9.94
C ARG A 146 -22.08 -0.28 9.59
N HIS A 147 -23.14 -0.49 8.86
CA HIS A 147 -23.61 -1.83 8.47
C HIS A 147 -22.60 -2.50 7.51
N GLU A 148 -22.18 -1.79 6.47
CA GLU A 148 -21.18 -2.30 5.53
C GLU A 148 -19.81 -2.50 6.21
N PHE A 149 -19.43 -1.61 7.12
CA PHE A 149 -18.21 -1.76 7.91
C PHE A 149 -18.22 -3.08 8.72
N GLU A 150 -19.34 -3.43 9.32
CA GLU A 150 -19.47 -4.71 10.07
C GLU A 150 -19.34 -5.93 9.15
N ILE A 151 -19.92 -5.89 7.94
CA ILE A 151 -19.77 -6.93 6.93
C ILE A 151 -18.30 -7.08 6.51
N ILE A 152 -17.63 -5.96 6.23
CA ILE A 152 -16.20 -5.92 5.89
C ILE A 152 -15.38 -6.52 7.03
N ALA A 153 -15.55 -6.07 8.25
CA ALA A 153 -14.82 -6.49 9.43
C ALA A 153 -14.97 -8.01 9.69
N CYS A 154 -16.19 -8.54 9.60
CA CYS A 154 -16.46 -9.97 9.70
C CYS A 154 -15.77 -10.76 8.58
N ARG A 155 -15.89 -10.32 7.32
CA ARG A 155 -15.25 -10.98 6.18
C ARG A 155 -13.72 -11.03 6.35
N ILE A 156 -13.09 -9.92 6.70
CA ILE A 156 -11.65 -9.83 6.91
C ILE A 156 -11.22 -10.79 8.04
N THR A 157 -11.91 -10.76 9.17
CA THR A 157 -11.60 -11.59 10.33
C THR A 157 -11.70 -13.08 10.03
N GLU A 158 -12.74 -13.50 9.32
CA GLU A 158 -12.98 -14.92 9.04
C GLU A 158 -12.11 -15.45 7.90
N ARG A 159 -11.96 -14.66 6.83
CA ARG A 159 -11.30 -15.13 5.61
C ARG A 159 -9.79 -14.97 5.65
N TYR A 160 -9.29 -13.83 6.16
CA TYR A 160 -7.88 -13.48 6.04
C TYR A 160 -7.11 -13.60 7.35
N PHE A 161 -7.61 -13.10 8.48
CA PHE A 161 -6.87 -13.17 9.75
C PHE A 161 -6.57 -14.61 10.19
N ARG A 162 -7.36 -15.58 9.75
CA ARG A 162 -7.15 -17.00 10.04
C ARG A 162 -6.08 -17.66 9.17
N GLN A 163 -5.58 -17.00 8.13
CA GLN A 163 -4.50 -17.55 7.31
C GLN A 163 -3.23 -17.68 8.16
N PRO A 164 -2.50 -18.80 8.06
CA PRO A 164 -1.34 -19.07 8.92
C PRO A 164 -0.19 -18.07 8.69
N ASN A 165 -0.08 -17.53 7.47
CA ASN A 165 0.91 -16.54 7.07
C ASN A 165 0.39 -15.08 7.11
N TYR A 166 -0.77 -14.83 7.74
CA TYR A 166 -1.22 -13.46 7.97
C TYR A 166 -0.28 -12.75 8.95
N TYR A 167 0.18 -11.55 8.58
CA TYR A 167 1.16 -10.79 9.39
C TYR A 167 0.54 -10.33 10.72
N ARG A 168 1.29 -10.50 11.81
CA ARG A 168 0.84 -10.18 13.17
C ARG A 168 1.95 -9.49 13.95
N ILE A 169 1.56 -8.50 14.73
CA ILE A 169 2.39 -7.85 15.74
C ILE A 169 1.86 -8.28 17.11
N ASP A 170 2.70 -8.89 17.94
CA ASP A 170 2.32 -9.43 19.27
C ASP A 170 1.11 -10.39 19.21
N GLY A 171 1.03 -11.18 18.14
CA GLY A 171 -0.08 -12.11 17.88
C GLY A 171 -1.36 -11.45 17.37
N LYS A 172 -1.46 -10.12 17.33
CA LYS A 172 -2.58 -9.38 16.80
C LYS A 172 -2.46 -9.26 15.28
N PRO A 173 -3.45 -9.68 14.48
CA PRO A 173 -3.45 -9.43 13.04
C PRO A 173 -3.36 -7.93 12.77
N VAL A 174 -2.54 -7.54 11.78
CA VAL A 174 -2.39 -6.15 11.36
C VAL A 174 -3.41 -5.83 10.27
N PHE A 175 -4.10 -4.72 10.40
CA PHE A 175 -4.98 -4.19 9.36
C PHE A 175 -4.73 -2.71 9.17
N CYS A 176 -4.46 -2.32 7.92
CA CYS A 176 -4.14 -0.94 7.59
C CYS A 176 -5.34 -0.23 6.97
N ILE A 177 -5.52 1.05 7.31
CA ILE A 177 -6.57 1.92 6.75
C ILE A 177 -5.90 3.07 6.02
N TYR A 178 -6.30 3.25 4.76
CA TYR A 178 -5.68 4.21 3.84
C TYR A 178 -6.27 5.61 3.95
N ASP A 179 -7.61 5.74 3.98
CA ASP A 179 -8.30 7.03 3.92
C ASP A 179 -9.17 7.26 5.16
N LEU A 180 -8.68 8.11 6.07
CA LEU A 180 -9.39 8.46 7.29
C LEU A 180 -10.62 9.34 7.03
N ASP A 181 -10.59 10.21 6.02
CA ASP A 181 -11.74 11.07 5.69
C ASP A 181 -12.94 10.22 5.28
N ASN A 182 -12.71 9.26 4.39
CA ASN A 182 -13.77 8.35 3.97
C ASN A 182 -14.25 7.44 5.10
N LEU A 183 -13.34 6.98 5.96
CA LEU A 183 -13.71 6.18 7.13
C LEU A 183 -14.61 6.98 8.10
N ILE A 184 -14.17 8.19 8.46
CA ILE A 184 -14.90 9.07 9.42
C ILE A 184 -16.23 9.52 8.83
N ARG A 185 -16.23 9.92 7.55
CA ARG A 185 -17.44 10.35 6.85
C ARG A 185 -18.47 9.22 6.76
N GLY A 186 -18.03 8.03 6.38
CA GLY A 186 -18.92 6.88 6.24
C GLY A 186 -19.54 6.42 7.55
N LEU A 187 -18.76 6.46 8.63
CA LEU A 187 -19.22 6.03 9.95
C LEU A 187 -19.93 7.13 10.76
N GLY A 188 -19.97 8.37 10.27
CA GLY A 188 -20.71 9.46 10.89
C GLY A 188 -19.95 10.24 11.97
N GLY A 189 -18.64 10.40 11.83
CA GLY A 189 -17.77 11.20 12.69
C GLY A 189 -16.79 10.38 13.53
N VAL A 190 -15.84 11.06 14.18
CA VAL A 190 -14.76 10.43 14.95
C VAL A 190 -15.27 9.55 16.08
N GLY A 191 -16.29 10.00 16.83
CA GLY A 191 -16.87 9.22 17.92
C GLY A 191 -17.48 7.89 17.45
N ALA A 192 -18.31 7.93 16.39
CA ALA A 192 -18.94 6.74 15.82
C ALA A 192 -17.89 5.82 15.16
N THR A 193 -16.84 6.40 14.56
CA THR A 193 -15.72 5.64 14.02
C THR A 193 -14.95 4.92 15.12
N ARG A 194 -14.67 5.59 16.23
CA ARG A 194 -14.04 4.96 17.41
C ARG A 194 -14.86 3.78 17.92
N GLU A 195 -16.15 3.95 18.08
CA GLU A 195 -17.05 2.86 18.51
C GLU A 195 -17.05 1.68 17.54
N ALA A 196 -17.00 1.94 16.22
CA ALA A 196 -16.91 0.91 15.20
C ALA A 196 -15.60 0.14 15.28
N LEU A 197 -14.46 0.83 15.43
CA LEU A 197 -13.16 0.20 15.57
C LEU A 197 -13.03 -0.60 16.88
N ASP A 198 -13.58 -0.11 17.98
CA ASP A 198 -13.58 -0.82 19.27
C ASP A 198 -14.48 -2.07 19.21
N TRP A 199 -15.64 -1.97 18.52
CA TRP A 199 -16.48 -3.13 18.23
C TRP A 199 -15.70 -4.19 17.44
N TRP A 200 -14.96 -3.80 16.39
CA TRP A 200 -14.18 -4.76 15.61
C TRP A 200 -13.05 -5.41 16.43
N ARG A 201 -12.37 -4.65 17.28
CA ARG A 201 -11.38 -5.22 18.22
C ARG A 201 -12.01 -6.29 19.11
N ALA A 202 -13.21 -6.05 19.61
CA ALA A 202 -13.93 -7.02 20.42
C ALA A 202 -14.35 -8.28 19.61
N GLU A 203 -14.77 -8.13 18.35
CA GLU A 203 -15.08 -9.27 17.46
C GLU A 203 -13.83 -10.12 17.17
N VAL A 204 -12.69 -9.47 16.90
CA VAL A 204 -11.42 -10.16 16.66
C VAL A 204 -10.98 -10.94 17.91
N GLN A 205 -11.19 -10.39 19.10
CA GLN A 205 -10.93 -11.11 20.36
C GLN A 205 -11.88 -12.30 20.52
N ARG A 206 -13.16 -12.15 20.20
CA ARG A 206 -14.15 -13.26 20.21
C ARG A 206 -13.78 -14.35 19.20
N ALA A 207 -13.14 -13.99 18.10
CA ALA A 207 -12.63 -14.93 17.10
C ALA A 207 -11.37 -15.69 17.56
N GLY A 208 -10.82 -15.39 18.76
CA GLY A 208 -9.71 -16.09 19.40
C GLY A 208 -8.35 -15.43 19.24
N PHE A 209 -8.28 -14.21 18.73
CA PHE A 209 -7.03 -13.44 18.65
C PHE A 209 -6.82 -12.60 19.93
N PRO A 210 -5.57 -12.24 20.29
CA PRO A 210 -5.32 -11.40 21.46
C PRO A 210 -5.80 -9.95 21.30
N GLY A 211 -6.11 -9.53 20.07
CA GLY A 211 -6.59 -8.20 19.70
C GLY A 211 -6.41 -7.95 18.21
N LEU A 212 -6.61 -6.71 17.78
CA LEU A 212 -6.39 -6.22 16.42
C LEU A 212 -5.35 -5.10 16.47
N HIS A 213 -4.35 -5.13 15.59
CA HIS A 213 -3.41 -4.04 15.40
C HIS A 213 -3.89 -3.19 14.22
N LEU A 214 -4.38 -1.99 14.51
CA LEU A 214 -4.82 -1.04 13.50
C LEU A 214 -3.69 -0.09 13.12
N GLN A 215 -3.32 -0.08 11.85
CA GLN A 215 -2.34 0.81 11.27
C GLN A 215 -3.04 1.88 10.42
N CYS A 216 -2.54 3.11 10.45
CA CYS A 216 -3.08 4.21 9.65
C CYS A 216 -2.05 4.69 8.64
N ILE A 217 -2.48 4.95 7.41
CA ILE A 217 -1.70 5.69 6.42
C ILE A 217 -1.81 7.19 6.72
N LEU A 218 -0.66 7.84 6.93
CA LEU A 218 -0.60 9.29 7.02
C LEU A 218 -0.53 9.90 5.62
N ARG A 219 -1.38 10.89 5.37
CA ARG A 219 -1.40 11.66 4.13
C ARG A 219 -1.18 13.14 4.46
N ASN A 220 -1.05 13.98 3.46
CA ASN A 220 -0.84 15.43 3.66
C ASN A 220 -2.07 16.17 4.23
N HIS A 221 -3.14 15.46 4.53
CA HIS A 221 -4.28 16.00 5.25
C HIS A 221 -3.89 16.22 6.71
N ARG A 222 -3.87 17.47 7.13
CA ARG A 222 -3.55 17.81 8.52
C ARG A 222 -4.77 18.03 9.38
N GLU A 223 -5.94 18.09 8.76
CA GLU A 223 -7.21 18.40 9.41
C GLU A 223 -8.32 17.51 8.88
N TYR A 224 -9.15 17.02 9.78
CA TYR A 224 -10.30 16.15 9.48
C TYR A 224 -11.58 16.72 10.05
N ASN A 225 -12.70 16.49 9.36
CA ASN A 225 -14.01 16.81 9.89
C ASN A 225 -14.40 15.75 10.94
N VAL A 226 -14.35 16.13 12.22
CA VAL A 226 -14.54 15.20 13.33
C VAL A 226 -15.98 14.81 13.59
N THR A 227 -16.97 15.59 13.09
CA THR A 227 -18.41 15.31 13.28
C THR A 227 -19.02 14.51 12.14
N GLY A 228 -18.33 14.41 10.99
CA GLY A 228 -18.89 13.83 9.77
C GLY A 228 -19.90 14.74 9.05
N VAL A 229 -20.20 15.92 9.60
CA VAL A 229 -21.10 16.92 9.00
C VAL A 229 -20.27 18.02 8.34
N ALA A 230 -20.55 18.32 7.08
CA ALA A 230 -19.80 19.34 6.33
C ALA A 230 -19.86 20.71 7.02
N GLY A 231 -18.68 21.32 7.20
CA GLY A 231 -18.55 22.64 7.82
C GLY A 231 -18.48 22.68 9.35
N ASP A 232 -18.57 21.52 10.01
CA ASP A 232 -18.44 21.41 11.46
C ASP A 232 -16.98 21.21 11.90
N ASN A 233 -16.79 21.05 13.22
CA ASN A 233 -15.48 20.97 13.88
C ASN A 233 -14.41 20.20 13.09
N ILE A 234 -13.23 20.81 13.03
CA ILE A 234 -12.04 20.25 12.40
C ILE A 234 -11.07 19.81 13.50
N GLY A 235 -10.59 18.58 13.43
CA GLY A 235 -9.54 18.06 14.30
C GLY A 235 -8.23 17.91 13.53
N VAL A 236 -7.09 18.18 14.19
CA VAL A 236 -5.78 17.91 13.59
C VAL A 236 -5.51 16.41 13.50
N GLN A 237 -4.78 16.01 12.47
CA GLN A 237 -4.53 14.60 12.14
C GLN A 237 -4.04 13.78 13.34
N GLN A 238 -3.07 14.29 14.09
CA GLN A 238 -2.53 13.59 15.27
C GLN A 238 -3.63 13.30 16.29
N GLU A 239 -4.41 14.30 16.67
CA GLU A 239 -5.48 14.17 17.67
C GLU A 239 -6.55 13.17 17.21
N VAL A 240 -6.88 13.19 15.91
CA VAL A 240 -7.86 12.26 15.32
C VAL A 240 -7.34 10.82 15.33
N VAL A 241 -6.09 10.58 14.91
CA VAL A 241 -5.46 9.26 14.92
C VAL A 241 -5.41 8.69 16.34
N GLU A 242 -5.04 9.50 17.34
CA GLU A 242 -5.00 9.11 18.74
C GLU A 242 -6.42 8.85 19.30
N ALA A 243 -7.38 9.71 18.99
CA ALA A 243 -8.79 9.53 19.40
C ALA A 243 -9.39 8.24 18.83
N LEU A 244 -9.05 7.87 17.61
CA LEU A 244 -9.48 6.62 16.97
C LEU A 244 -8.75 5.39 17.54
N GLY A 245 -7.63 5.60 18.24
CA GLY A 245 -6.89 4.54 18.92
C GLY A 245 -6.17 3.61 17.95
N PHE A 246 -5.55 4.14 16.91
CA PHE A 246 -4.63 3.37 16.07
C PHE A 246 -3.43 2.89 16.88
N ASP A 247 -2.87 1.74 16.48
CA ASP A 247 -1.72 1.12 17.15
C ASP A 247 -0.38 1.52 16.49
N SER A 248 -0.41 1.96 15.23
CA SER A 248 0.77 2.47 14.50
C SER A 248 0.37 3.34 13.31
N VAL A 249 1.34 4.08 12.79
CA VAL A 249 1.20 4.89 11.58
C VAL A 249 2.34 4.60 10.59
N THR A 250 2.09 4.80 9.31
CA THR A 250 3.07 4.72 8.22
C THR A 250 2.61 5.60 7.04
N HIS A 251 3.34 5.57 5.92
CA HIS A 251 2.94 6.21 4.67
C HIS A 251 2.70 5.19 3.56
N TYR A 252 2.08 5.64 2.46
CA TYR A 252 1.86 4.81 1.27
C TYR A 252 2.74 5.26 0.10
N GLN A 253 2.76 6.58 -0.19
CA GLN A 253 3.50 7.13 -1.32
C GLN A 253 3.95 8.57 -1.02
N TYR A 254 5.15 8.94 -1.47
CA TYR A 254 5.72 10.28 -1.24
C TYR A 254 4.90 11.41 -1.86
N CYS A 255 4.23 11.15 -2.99
CA CYS A 255 3.34 12.16 -3.61
C CYS A 255 2.19 12.62 -2.71
N HIS A 256 1.89 11.88 -1.65
CA HIS A 256 0.86 12.22 -0.68
C HIS A 256 1.35 13.13 0.46
N ILE A 257 2.65 13.38 0.55
CA ILE A 257 3.27 14.07 1.70
C ILE A 257 4.24 15.17 1.31
N MET A 258 4.72 15.20 0.07
CA MET A 258 5.68 16.20 -0.41
C MET A 258 5.54 16.47 -1.91
N ASP A 259 6.16 17.55 -2.37
CA ASP A 259 6.26 17.85 -3.79
C ASP A 259 7.16 16.83 -4.49
N ILE A 260 6.73 16.37 -5.67
CA ILE A 260 7.44 15.41 -6.50
C ILE A 260 8.49 16.12 -7.37
N GLY A 261 9.67 15.52 -7.51
CA GLY A 261 10.77 16.04 -8.32
C GLY A 261 12.07 15.28 -8.13
N ASP A 262 13.16 15.97 -7.81
CA ASP A 262 14.46 15.35 -7.56
C ASP A 262 14.42 14.39 -6.36
N TYR A 263 14.77 13.13 -6.60
CA TYR A 263 14.64 12.07 -5.61
C TYR A 263 15.56 12.27 -4.39
N GLY A 264 16.73 12.87 -4.58
CA GLY A 264 17.62 13.18 -3.47
C GLY A 264 17.00 14.17 -2.49
N ARG A 265 16.31 15.19 -3.01
CA ARG A 265 15.55 16.15 -2.17
C ARG A 265 14.36 15.50 -1.49
N MET A 266 13.69 14.56 -2.17
CA MET A 266 12.58 13.79 -1.57
C MET A 266 13.07 12.91 -0.42
N ILE A 267 14.23 12.27 -0.53
CA ILE A 267 14.86 11.51 0.57
C ILE A 267 15.14 12.43 1.77
N GLU A 268 15.69 13.61 1.54
CA GLU A 268 15.96 14.57 2.60
C GLU A 268 14.68 15.07 3.28
N ALA A 269 13.64 15.40 2.47
CA ALA A 269 12.34 15.80 2.98
C ALA A 269 11.69 14.68 3.83
N MET A 270 11.82 13.43 3.41
CA MET A 270 11.31 12.28 4.17
C MET A 270 12.08 12.08 5.48
N HIS A 271 13.39 12.34 5.48
CA HIS A 271 14.16 12.31 6.72
C HIS A 271 13.64 13.32 7.74
N GLN A 272 13.42 14.56 7.30
CA GLN A 272 12.87 15.63 8.15
C GLN A 272 11.44 15.30 8.61
N GLU A 273 10.63 14.67 7.76
CA GLU A 273 9.29 14.25 8.14
C GLU A 273 9.32 13.17 9.23
N ARG A 274 10.20 12.17 9.12
CA ARG A 274 10.37 11.14 10.17
C ARG A 274 10.75 11.75 11.51
N GLU A 275 11.66 12.73 11.55
CA GLU A 275 12.04 13.43 12.78
C GLU A 275 10.85 14.15 13.44
N LYS A 276 9.98 14.76 12.63
CA LYS A 276 8.74 15.39 13.14
C LYS A 276 7.77 14.35 13.69
N LEU A 277 7.59 13.22 12.99
CA LEU A 277 6.65 12.17 13.39
C LEU A 277 7.10 11.47 14.69
N GLU A 278 8.40 11.30 14.88
CA GLU A 278 8.98 10.73 16.11
C GLU A 278 8.55 11.50 17.37
N HIS A 279 8.34 12.80 17.24
CA HIS A 279 7.93 13.67 18.36
C HIS A 279 6.42 13.98 18.36
N ALA A 280 5.73 13.74 17.25
CA ALA A 280 4.32 14.09 17.10
C ALA A 280 3.39 12.99 17.63
N TYR A 281 3.74 11.73 17.47
CA TYR A 281 2.88 10.60 17.80
C TYR A 281 3.38 9.83 19.02
N SER A 282 2.45 9.41 19.89
CA SER A 282 2.74 8.51 21.02
C SER A 282 2.77 7.02 20.61
N ILE A 283 2.35 6.71 19.39
CA ILE A 283 2.32 5.37 18.79
C ILE A 283 3.47 5.20 17.78
N PRO A 284 3.92 3.97 17.53
CA PRO A 284 4.99 3.70 16.56
C PRO A 284 4.72 4.26 15.18
N TYR A 285 5.72 4.91 14.60
CA TYR A 285 5.81 5.16 13.17
C TYR A 285 6.66 4.08 12.52
N PHE A 286 6.14 3.40 11.52
CA PHE A 286 6.91 2.48 10.68
C PHE A 286 7.44 3.21 9.45
N PRO A 287 8.77 3.26 9.24
CA PRO A 287 9.35 4.02 8.15
C PRO A 287 8.89 3.50 6.79
N HIS A 288 8.64 4.44 5.90
CA HIS A 288 8.22 4.19 4.52
C HIS A 288 9.26 4.65 3.53
N VAL A 289 9.39 3.92 2.41
CA VAL A 289 10.23 4.29 1.26
C VAL A 289 9.44 4.10 -0.04
N SER A 290 9.25 5.19 -0.80
CA SER A 290 8.73 5.12 -2.17
C SER A 290 9.86 5.01 -3.18
N ILE A 291 9.67 4.26 -4.26
CA ILE A 291 10.66 4.08 -5.33
C ILE A 291 10.65 5.27 -6.28
N GLY A 292 9.46 5.78 -6.59
CA GLY A 292 9.30 6.90 -7.50
C GLY A 292 7.85 7.32 -7.66
N TRP A 293 7.62 8.25 -8.58
CA TRP A 293 6.29 8.67 -9.01
C TRP A 293 6.36 9.17 -10.45
N ASP A 294 5.59 8.57 -11.33
CA ASP A 294 5.28 9.04 -12.67
C ASP A 294 4.03 8.31 -13.15
N ASN A 295 2.89 8.96 -13.09
CA ASN A 295 1.60 8.35 -13.45
C ASN A 295 1.19 8.58 -14.91
N ASN A 296 2.10 9.04 -15.75
CA ASN A 296 1.86 9.25 -17.18
C ASN A 296 1.32 8.02 -17.95
N PRO A 297 1.62 6.77 -17.57
CA PRO A 297 0.98 5.60 -18.21
C PRO A 297 -0.54 5.59 -18.18
N ARG A 298 -1.16 6.20 -17.17
CA ARG A 298 -2.62 6.32 -17.04
C ARG A 298 -3.23 7.43 -17.91
N PHE A 299 -2.40 8.34 -18.48
CA PHE A 299 -2.89 9.53 -19.18
C PHE A 299 -2.44 9.60 -20.64
N HIS A 300 -3.24 10.25 -21.49
CA HIS A 300 -2.80 10.69 -22.82
C HIS A 300 -2.04 12.01 -22.75
N GLN A 301 -2.46 12.93 -21.89
CA GLN A 301 -1.79 14.21 -21.67
C GLN A 301 -0.59 14.05 -20.73
N LEU A 302 0.39 14.93 -20.89
CA LEU A 302 1.56 14.97 -20.00
C LEU A 302 1.16 15.39 -18.59
N ARG A 303 1.56 14.57 -17.61
CA ARG A 303 1.64 14.94 -16.19
C ARG A 303 3.07 15.33 -15.89
N THR A 304 3.25 16.44 -15.18
CA THR A 304 4.58 17.03 -14.92
C THR A 304 5.17 16.69 -13.56
N ASP A 305 4.38 16.10 -12.68
CA ASP A 305 4.77 15.61 -11.36
C ASP A 305 5.48 14.25 -11.50
N ILE A 306 6.76 14.31 -11.87
CA ILE A 306 7.60 13.14 -12.17
C ILE A 306 8.80 13.15 -11.24
N THR A 307 9.09 11.97 -10.64
CA THR A 307 10.33 11.77 -9.87
C THR A 307 11.51 11.58 -10.83
N GLU A 308 12.56 12.37 -10.61
CA GLU A 308 13.83 12.27 -11.34
C GLU A 308 14.97 11.79 -10.43
N GLY A 309 15.88 11.01 -10.98
CA GLY A 309 17.06 10.54 -10.24
C GLY A 309 16.82 9.36 -9.29
N ASN A 310 15.65 8.74 -9.32
CA ASN A 310 15.30 7.55 -8.54
C ASN A 310 15.95 6.27 -9.11
N THR A 311 17.28 6.24 -9.14
CA THR A 311 18.05 5.05 -9.54
C THR A 311 18.05 4.00 -8.42
N PRO A 312 18.38 2.73 -8.71
CA PRO A 312 18.57 1.71 -7.67
C PRO A 312 19.54 2.12 -6.56
N GLU A 313 20.59 2.87 -6.88
CA GLU A 313 21.56 3.37 -5.91
C GLU A 313 20.93 4.40 -4.97
N ALA A 314 20.23 5.39 -5.53
CA ALA A 314 19.54 6.42 -4.74
C ALA A 314 18.42 5.81 -3.88
N PHE A 315 17.69 4.84 -4.42
CA PHE A 315 16.71 4.06 -3.66
C PHE A 315 17.38 3.29 -2.50
N GLY A 316 18.55 2.70 -2.74
CA GLY A 316 19.36 2.07 -1.69
C GLY A 316 19.73 3.02 -0.55
N GLU A 317 20.00 4.29 -0.83
CA GLU A 317 20.24 5.33 0.19
C GLU A 317 18.98 5.62 1.02
N ALA A 318 17.82 5.69 0.37
CA ALA A 318 16.55 5.83 1.06
C ALA A 318 16.25 4.65 2.00
N LEU A 319 16.52 3.42 1.55
CA LEU A 319 16.39 2.21 2.36
C LEU A 319 17.36 2.20 3.54
N LEU A 320 18.61 2.63 3.35
CA LEU A 320 19.59 2.75 4.45
C LEU A 320 19.12 3.75 5.50
N SER A 321 18.54 4.87 5.09
CA SER A 321 17.95 5.86 6.01
C SER A 321 16.79 5.27 6.81
N ALA A 322 15.90 4.50 6.17
CA ALA A 322 14.79 3.81 6.84
C ALA A 322 15.29 2.74 7.82
N ARG A 323 16.29 1.94 7.41
CA ARG A 323 16.94 0.95 8.30
C ARG A 323 17.60 1.61 9.51
N ALA A 324 18.33 2.71 9.29
CA ALA A 324 18.97 3.44 10.40
C ALA A 324 17.95 3.97 11.42
N TYR A 325 16.75 4.36 10.97
CA TYR A 325 15.65 4.70 11.86
C TYR A 325 15.24 3.50 12.72
N LEU A 326 14.98 2.34 12.11
CA LEU A 326 14.62 1.12 12.85
C LEU A 326 15.71 0.67 13.82
N ASP A 327 16.98 0.79 13.44
CA ASP A 327 18.13 0.43 14.30
C ASP A 327 18.25 1.36 15.54
N ARG A 328 17.73 2.60 15.46
CA ARG A 328 17.66 3.54 16.60
C ARG A 328 16.44 3.32 17.49
N HIS A 329 15.41 2.60 17.00
CA HIS A 329 14.15 2.35 17.70
C HIS A 329 13.91 0.85 17.93
N PRO A 330 14.76 0.17 18.72
CA PRO A 330 14.62 -1.27 18.97
C PRO A 330 13.36 -1.64 19.77
N GLU A 331 12.65 -0.67 20.31
CA GLU A 331 11.40 -0.82 21.06
C GLU A 331 10.17 -1.03 20.16
N ILE A 332 10.27 -0.71 18.87
CA ILE A 332 9.19 -0.94 17.91
C ILE A 332 9.46 -2.18 17.05
N PRO A 333 8.42 -2.82 16.50
CA PRO A 333 8.60 -3.87 15.48
C PRO A 333 9.45 -3.37 14.31
N PRO A 334 10.42 -4.17 13.83
CA PRO A 334 11.38 -3.74 12.80
C PRO A 334 10.74 -3.78 11.38
N LEU A 335 9.58 -3.14 11.22
CA LEU A 335 8.80 -3.10 9.99
C LEU A 335 9.15 -1.85 9.16
N VAL A 336 9.50 -2.05 7.89
CA VAL A 336 9.62 -1.00 6.87
C VAL A 336 8.62 -1.26 5.76
N THR A 337 7.93 -0.22 5.27
CA THR A 337 7.02 -0.32 4.13
C THR A 337 7.64 0.27 2.87
N ILE A 338 7.38 -0.34 1.72
CA ILE A 338 7.91 0.08 0.40
C ILE A 338 6.74 0.21 -0.58
N ASN A 339 6.60 1.35 -1.21
CA ASN A 339 5.76 1.51 -2.38
C ASN A 339 6.62 1.42 -3.61
N SER A 340 6.45 0.37 -4.35
CA SER A 340 5.61 -0.81 -4.13
C SER A 340 6.25 -2.08 -4.73
N TRP A 341 5.57 -3.19 -4.70
CA TRP A 341 5.97 -4.37 -5.45
C TRP A 341 5.75 -4.14 -6.95
N ASN A 342 4.56 -3.63 -7.34
CA ASN A 342 4.07 -3.68 -8.71
C ASN A 342 3.25 -2.46 -9.20
N GLU A 343 3.35 -1.27 -8.61
CA GLU A 343 2.66 -0.05 -9.11
C GLU A 343 3.29 0.50 -10.41
N TRP A 344 3.19 -0.30 -11.49
CA TRP A 344 3.80 0.01 -12.80
C TRP A 344 3.31 1.34 -13.37
N THR A 345 2.00 1.60 -13.29
CA THR A 345 1.40 2.81 -13.86
C THR A 345 1.73 4.08 -13.10
N GLU A 346 2.32 3.95 -11.90
CA GLU A 346 2.86 5.05 -11.09
C GLU A 346 4.39 5.09 -11.12
N THR A 347 5.03 4.16 -11.87
CA THR A 347 6.48 4.05 -11.96
C THR A 347 7.16 3.85 -10.59
N SER A 348 6.46 3.16 -9.69
CA SER A 348 6.90 2.83 -8.34
C SER A 348 6.76 1.33 -8.09
N TYR A 349 7.78 0.55 -8.50
CA TYR A 349 7.73 -0.91 -8.43
C TYR A 349 9.10 -1.53 -8.21
N LEU A 350 9.12 -2.68 -7.51
CA LEU A 350 10.31 -3.52 -7.28
C LEU A 350 10.51 -4.58 -8.36
N GLU A 351 9.45 -4.97 -9.05
CA GLU A 351 9.51 -5.96 -10.13
C GLU A 351 10.56 -5.58 -11.19
N PRO A 352 11.31 -6.55 -11.74
CA PRO A 352 12.40 -6.24 -12.65
C PRO A 352 11.92 -5.77 -14.03
N ASP A 353 12.54 -4.70 -14.51
CA ASP A 353 12.24 -4.06 -15.79
C ASP A 353 13.42 -4.08 -16.77
N ASP A 354 13.16 -3.69 -18.01
CA ASP A 354 14.18 -3.60 -19.08
C ASP A 354 15.15 -2.41 -18.91
N ARG A 355 14.93 -1.52 -17.93
CA ARG A 355 15.78 -0.37 -17.66
C ARG A 355 16.87 -0.63 -16.61
N TYR A 356 16.45 -1.20 -15.47
CA TYR A 356 17.31 -1.41 -14.31
C TYR A 356 17.48 -2.90 -13.95
N GLY A 357 16.84 -3.81 -14.69
CA GLY A 357 16.87 -5.23 -14.36
C GLY A 357 16.33 -5.47 -12.95
N TYR A 358 17.07 -6.19 -12.16
CA TYR A 358 16.79 -6.47 -10.75
C TYR A 358 17.32 -5.39 -9.79
N GLY A 359 17.77 -4.25 -10.28
CA GLY A 359 18.52 -3.25 -9.50
C GLY A 359 17.81 -2.79 -8.22
N TYR A 360 16.51 -2.56 -8.26
CA TYR A 360 15.74 -2.18 -7.04
C TYR A 360 15.66 -3.34 -6.03
N LEU A 361 15.45 -4.55 -6.47
CA LEU A 361 15.46 -5.75 -5.62
C LEU A 361 16.83 -6.01 -5.01
N GLU A 362 17.91 -5.85 -5.80
CA GLU A 362 19.28 -5.97 -5.31
C GLU A 362 19.62 -4.88 -4.28
N ALA A 363 19.06 -3.67 -4.41
CA ALA A 363 19.21 -2.63 -3.39
C ALA A 363 18.55 -3.04 -2.08
N VAL A 364 17.34 -3.61 -2.10
CA VAL A 364 16.66 -4.16 -0.91
C VAL A 364 17.53 -5.24 -0.26
N LYS A 365 18.02 -6.20 -1.06
CA LYS A 365 18.86 -7.30 -0.59
C LYS A 365 20.11 -6.80 0.09
N LYS A 366 20.84 -5.88 -0.55
CA LYS A 366 22.06 -5.29 -0.01
C LYS A 366 21.83 -4.61 1.34
N VAL A 367 20.70 -3.90 1.47
CA VAL A 367 20.39 -3.14 2.70
C VAL A 367 19.93 -4.06 3.83
N PHE A 368 19.03 -5.00 3.59
CA PHE A 368 18.37 -5.75 4.65
C PHE A 368 18.91 -7.16 4.86
N CYS A 369 19.57 -7.76 3.87
CA CYS A 369 20.20 -9.07 3.99
C CYS A 369 21.72 -8.99 4.28
N GLY A 370 22.35 -7.88 3.98
CA GLY A 370 23.80 -7.67 4.22
C GLY A 370 24.70 -8.41 3.22
N GLU A 371 24.18 -8.70 2.02
CA GLU A 371 24.90 -9.39 0.92
C GLU A 371 25.15 -8.42 -0.26
#